data_17a77f6108282ebd1ee28b0a152f261b
#
_entry.id   17a77f6108282ebd1ee28b0a152f261b
#
_cell.length_a   1.000
_cell.length_b   1.000
_cell.length_c   1.000
_cell.angle_alpha   90.00
_cell.angle_beta   90.00
_cell.angle_gamma   90.00
#
_symmetry.space_group_name_H-M   'P 1'
#
loop_
_entity.id
_entity.type
_entity.pdbx_description
1 polymer ?
#
loop_
_entity_poly.entity_id
_entity_poly.type
_entity_poly.pdbx_seq_one_letter_code
_entity_poly.pdbx_strand_id
1 'polypeptide(L)'
;MPNLILKHHCSLLLPVILSIAFYFPEKSVAQPSAASDSLNREIFRMIRSGDADRLETLLQQGANVNATVDGYSALMAAALNGNATQMDILIRHGALVNHQNTDGFTALWFSMPDYGKVDLLLSHGADPGLRSKEGFTVLAKLANYPGTVKIFQSLMDHGADLLHSGPDNSLMYNAASSCDTTLVGFLIRSGLSVNDTISVGDYPVNLALVYRCFPMVKMLVDHGAKVNVAPMHLPLAPMNGITPLMYAAASDDSLSFFYLLDHGADPNARDRRGYTVLMFAQQAEHEEPAMTKALLEHGANPREKAYDETDALSIAVLKGNTQTVALLKNVHH
;
A
#
# COMPACT_ATOMS: atom_id res chain seq x y z
N MET A 1 -11.41 7.47 24.75
CA MET A 1 -10.32 7.88 23.86
C MET A 1 -9.89 6.78 22.87
N PRO A 2 -10.78 5.98 22.28
CA PRO A 2 -10.40 4.98 21.24
C PRO A 2 -10.46 5.52 19.81
N ASN A 3 -11.23 6.58 19.54
CA ASN A 3 -11.39 7.11 18.16
C ASN A 3 -10.15 7.82 17.57
N LEU A 4 -9.13 8.11 18.39
CA LEU A 4 -7.88 8.70 17.91
C LEU A 4 -6.93 7.65 17.31
N ILE A 5 -7.11 6.38 17.64
CA ILE A 5 -6.18 5.30 17.29
C ILE A 5 -6.44 4.79 15.86
N LEU A 6 -7.70 4.72 15.44
CA LEU A 6 -8.05 4.31 14.06
C LEU A 6 -7.68 5.36 13.00
N LYS A 7 -7.75 6.66 13.34
CA LYS A 7 -7.37 7.75 12.41
C LYS A 7 -5.86 7.94 12.24
N HIS A 8 -5.03 7.48 13.20
CA HIS A 8 -3.58 7.66 13.12
C HIS A 8 -2.82 6.50 12.44
N HIS A 9 -3.43 5.34 12.25
CA HIS A 9 -2.74 4.23 11.55
C HIS A 9 -2.78 4.33 10.03
N CYS A 10 -3.74 5.04 9.44
CA CYS A 10 -3.68 5.37 8.00
C CYS A 10 -2.52 6.31 7.63
N SER A 11 -1.94 7.03 8.61
CA SER A 11 -0.86 8.01 8.36
C SER A 11 0.56 7.48 8.53
N LEU A 12 0.75 6.29 9.09
CA LEU A 12 2.09 5.78 9.40
C LEU A 12 2.67 4.79 8.38
N LEU A 13 1.85 4.20 7.50
CA LEU A 13 2.33 3.36 6.39
C LEU A 13 2.35 4.09 5.04
N LEU A 14 1.72 5.25 4.92
CA LEU A 14 1.73 6.11 3.73
C LEU A 14 2.88 7.14 3.63
N PRO A 15 3.63 7.51 4.69
CA PRO A 15 4.59 8.63 4.57
C PRO A 15 5.86 8.31 3.77
N VAL A 16 6.17 7.06 3.48
CA VAL A 16 7.41 6.74 2.74
C VAL A 16 7.25 6.92 1.22
N ILE A 17 6.02 6.99 0.70
CA ILE A 17 5.77 7.04 -0.75
C ILE A 17 5.22 8.39 -1.24
N LEU A 18 4.62 9.22 -0.39
CA LEU A 18 3.87 10.41 -0.82
C LEU A 18 4.49 11.78 -0.49
N SER A 19 5.63 11.85 0.15
CA SER A 19 6.29 13.13 0.47
C SER A 19 7.73 13.24 -0.01
N ILE A 20 8.03 12.81 -1.23
CA ILE A 20 9.24 13.23 -1.90
C ILE A 20 8.86 14.34 -2.91
N ALA A 21 8.36 15.46 -2.38
CA ALA A 21 8.62 16.73 -3.03
C ALA A 21 10.11 17.03 -2.78
N PHE A 22 10.95 16.59 -3.69
CA PHE A 22 12.39 16.84 -3.61
C PHE A 22 12.67 18.34 -3.65
N TYR A 23 12.85 18.89 -2.49
CA TYR A 23 13.64 20.08 -2.31
C TYR A 23 15.11 19.63 -2.43
N PHE A 24 15.75 19.94 -3.54
CA PHE A 24 17.19 19.75 -3.67
C PHE A 24 17.90 20.79 -2.78
N PRO A 25 18.50 20.43 -1.65
CA PRO A 25 19.34 21.37 -0.93
C PRO A 25 20.64 21.59 -1.71
N GLU A 26 21.00 22.85 -1.93
CA GLU A 26 22.33 23.22 -2.39
C GLU A 26 23.36 22.86 -1.32
N LYS A 27 23.95 21.67 -1.39
CA LYS A 27 25.16 21.35 -0.61
C LYS A 27 26.20 20.63 -1.48
N SER A 28 27.40 21.16 -1.40
CA SER A 28 28.61 20.88 -2.16
C SER A 28 29.18 19.47 -1.94
N VAL A 29 29.54 18.81 -3.02
CA VAL A 29 30.46 17.67 -3.05
C VAL A 29 31.61 18.00 -4.02
N ALA A 30 32.82 17.51 -3.71
CA ALA A 30 34.12 17.83 -4.31
C ALA A 30 34.18 17.83 -5.84
N GLN A 31 34.97 18.75 -6.39
CA GLN A 31 34.98 19.31 -7.72
C GLN A 31 35.47 18.42 -8.88
N PRO A 32 34.68 18.40 -9.97
CA PRO A 32 35.21 18.44 -11.34
C PRO A 32 35.32 19.90 -11.83
N SER A 33 35.92 20.15 -12.99
CA SER A 33 36.18 21.51 -13.47
C SER A 33 34.90 22.38 -13.52
N ALA A 34 34.98 23.62 -13.07
CA ALA A 34 33.84 24.54 -12.92
C ALA A 34 32.93 24.71 -14.14
N ALA A 35 33.46 24.49 -15.36
CA ALA A 35 32.70 24.55 -16.61
C ALA A 35 31.84 23.28 -16.85
N SER A 36 32.33 22.09 -16.51
CA SER A 36 31.60 20.83 -16.63
C SER A 36 30.43 20.78 -15.64
N ASP A 37 30.62 21.26 -14.42
CA ASP A 37 29.58 21.30 -13.38
C ASP A 37 28.46 22.28 -13.73
N SER A 38 28.77 23.33 -14.45
CA SER A 38 27.76 24.28 -14.91
C SER A 38 26.83 23.67 -15.97
N LEU A 39 27.39 22.95 -16.95
CA LEU A 39 26.63 22.25 -17.98
C LEU A 39 25.77 21.09 -17.37
N ASN A 40 26.35 20.35 -16.46
CA ASN A 40 25.64 19.26 -15.80
C ASN A 40 24.42 19.75 -14.99
N ARG A 41 24.58 20.86 -14.26
CA ARG A 41 23.44 21.48 -13.55
C ARG A 41 22.37 22.00 -14.49
N GLU A 42 22.79 22.50 -15.68
CA GLU A 42 21.87 22.98 -16.70
C GLU A 42 21.00 21.85 -17.27
N ILE A 43 21.54 20.62 -17.46
CA ILE A 43 20.73 19.43 -17.85
C ILE A 43 19.53 19.27 -16.93
N PHE A 44 19.74 19.27 -15.61
CA PHE A 44 18.64 19.09 -14.65
C PHE A 44 17.64 20.25 -14.65
N ARG A 45 18.10 21.47 -14.98
CA ARG A 45 17.21 22.62 -15.17
C ARG A 45 16.33 22.43 -16.39
N MET A 46 16.89 21.98 -17.52
CA MET A 46 16.14 21.73 -18.76
C MET A 46 15.14 20.58 -18.60
N ILE A 47 15.49 19.54 -17.87
CA ILE A 47 14.57 18.46 -17.52
C ILE A 47 13.37 19.02 -16.76
N ARG A 48 13.61 19.87 -15.77
CA ARG A 48 12.57 20.46 -14.92
C ARG A 48 11.67 21.46 -15.66
N SER A 49 12.23 22.22 -16.62
CA SER A 49 11.46 23.16 -17.45
C SER A 49 10.71 22.49 -18.60
N GLY A 50 11.01 21.23 -18.92
CA GLY A 50 10.45 20.53 -20.08
C GLY A 50 11.10 20.91 -21.42
N ASP A 51 12.18 21.69 -21.41
CA ASP A 51 12.84 22.19 -22.62
C ASP A 51 13.73 21.11 -23.27
N ALA A 52 13.14 20.34 -24.16
CA ALA A 52 13.77 19.22 -24.83
C ALA A 52 14.83 19.71 -25.86
N ASP A 53 14.59 20.81 -26.58
CA ASP A 53 15.48 21.33 -27.60
C ASP A 53 16.77 21.85 -26.97
N ARG A 54 16.65 22.53 -25.84
CA ARG A 54 17.80 23.00 -25.09
C ARG A 54 18.59 21.84 -24.46
N LEU A 55 17.88 20.81 -23.95
CA LEU A 55 18.52 19.59 -23.45
C LEU A 55 19.38 18.92 -24.56
N GLU A 56 18.82 18.74 -25.76
CA GLU A 56 19.53 18.17 -26.92
C GLU A 56 20.76 19.00 -27.23
N THR A 57 20.64 20.33 -27.29
CA THR A 57 21.75 21.25 -27.56
C THR A 57 22.87 21.11 -26.51
N LEU A 58 22.56 21.01 -25.24
CA LEU A 58 23.55 20.86 -24.17
C LEU A 58 24.33 19.55 -24.30
N LEU A 59 23.64 18.47 -24.64
CA LEU A 59 24.27 17.16 -24.85
C LEU A 59 25.20 17.17 -26.08
N GLN A 60 24.78 17.80 -27.16
CA GLN A 60 25.63 18.02 -28.37
C GLN A 60 26.86 18.89 -28.08
N GLN A 61 26.79 19.80 -27.11
CA GLN A 61 27.90 20.61 -26.62
C GLN A 61 28.85 19.86 -25.67
N GLY A 62 28.60 18.57 -25.42
CA GLY A 62 29.44 17.70 -24.60
C GLY A 62 29.11 17.71 -23.12
N ALA A 63 27.89 18.11 -22.74
CA ALA A 63 27.40 17.89 -21.37
C ALA A 63 27.36 16.39 -21.07
N ASN A 64 27.72 16.00 -19.83
CA ASN A 64 27.76 14.60 -19.45
C ASN A 64 26.32 14.07 -19.23
N VAL A 65 25.82 13.23 -20.16
CA VAL A 65 24.50 12.61 -20.10
C VAL A 65 24.31 11.76 -18.83
N ASN A 66 25.42 11.22 -18.28
CA ASN A 66 25.42 10.42 -17.06
C ASN A 66 25.79 11.22 -15.80
N ALA A 67 25.71 12.56 -15.87
CA ALA A 67 25.87 13.41 -14.70
C ALA A 67 24.85 13.05 -13.63
N THR A 68 25.29 13.12 -12.37
CA THR A 68 24.43 12.88 -11.21
C THR A 68 24.40 14.11 -10.32
N VAL A 69 23.23 14.38 -9.75
CA VAL A 69 23.03 15.36 -8.67
C VAL A 69 22.38 14.63 -7.51
N ASP A 70 23.00 14.71 -6.34
CA ASP A 70 22.56 14.01 -5.13
C ASP A 70 22.30 12.48 -5.34
N GLY A 71 23.11 11.86 -6.20
CA GLY A 71 23.00 10.45 -6.55
C GLY A 71 21.95 10.12 -7.62
N TYR A 72 21.18 11.10 -8.11
CA TYR A 72 20.18 10.90 -9.17
C TYR A 72 20.81 11.20 -10.54
N SER A 73 20.68 10.29 -11.50
CA SER A 73 21.07 10.55 -12.88
C SER A 73 20.07 11.46 -13.60
N ALA A 74 20.52 12.09 -14.69
CA ALA A 74 19.64 12.89 -15.55
C ALA A 74 18.42 12.07 -16.04
N LEU A 75 18.61 10.78 -16.38
CA LEU A 75 17.52 9.90 -16.80
C LEU A 75 16.52 9.62 -15.67
N MET A 76 16.99 9.46 -14.42
CA MET A 76 16.09 9.35 -13.26
C MET A 76 15.29 10.62 -13.03
N ALA A 77 15.92 11.78 -13.16
CA ALA A 77 15.24 13.07 -13.03
C ALA A 77 14.18 13.26 -14.13
N ALA A 78 14.48 12.85 -15.38
CA ALA A 78 13.53 12.89 -16.49
C ALA A 78 12.38 11.89 -16.29
N ALA A 79 12.66 10.70 -15.77
CA ALA A 79 11.62 9.72 -15.42
C ALA A 79 10.65 10.25 -14.37
N LEU A 80 11.16 10.95 -13.35
CA LEU A 80 10.36 11.51 -12.26
C LEU A 80 9.60 12.77 -12.64
N ASN A 81 10.30 13.78 -13.20
CA ASN A 81 9.80 15.14 -13.36
C ASN A 81 9.70 15.60 -14.83
N GLY A 82 10.36 14.90 -15.75
CA GLY A 82 10.39 15.21 -17.17
C GLY A 82 9.29 14.49 -17.96
N ASN A 83 9.51 14.36 -19.23
CA ASN A 83 8.62 13.68 -20.18
C ASN A 83 9.37 12.61 -21.00
N ALA A 84 8.61 11.79 -21.73
CA ALA A 84 9.18 10.70 -22.54
C ALA A 84 10.14 11.22 -23.63
N THR A 85 9.90 12.40 -24.20
CA THR A 85 10.81 13.02 -25.20
C THR A 85 12.18 13.31 -24.62
N GLN A 86 12.24 13.89 -23.41
CA GLN A 86 13.51 14.15 -22.73
C GLN A 86 14.23 12.85 -22.34
N MET A 87 13.48 11.83 -21.93
CA MET A 87 14.05 10.51 -21.65
C MET A 87 14.64 9.88 -22.91
N ASP A 88 13.94 9.93 -24.05
CA ASP A 88 14.42 9.43 -25.32
C ASP A 88 15.70 10.15 -25.77
N ILE A 89 15.76 11.48 -25.64
CA ILE A 89 16.97 12.27 -25.92
C ILE A 89 18.14 11.76 -25.07
N LEU A 90 17.97 11.63 -23.77
CA LEU A 90 19.00 11.15 -22.86
C LEU A 90 19.48 9.74 -23.23
N ILE A 91 18.55 8.84 -23.53
CA ILE A 91 18.87 7.45 -23.93
C ILE A 91 19.65 7.41 -25.24
N ARG A 92 19.23 8.15 -26.25
CA ARG A 92 19.96 8.25 -27.55
C ARG A 92 21.37 8.82 -27.40
N HIS A 93 21.59 9.68 -26.40
CA HIS A 93 22.92 10.20 -26.07
C HIS A 93 23.72 9.28 -25.13
N GLY A 94 23.25 8.06 -24.84
CA GLY A 94 23.98 7.05 -24.07
C GLY A 94 23.77 7.12 -22.56
N ALA A 95 22.61 7.56 -22.12
CA ALA A 95 22.25 7.47 -20.68
C ALA A 95 22.22 6.01 -20.22
N LEU A 96 22.81 5.75 -19.06
CA LEU A 96 22.82 4.42 -18.44
C LEU A 96 21.44 4.08 -17.90
N VAL A 97 20.67 3.28 -18.67
CA VAL A 97 19.26 2.96 -18.39
C VAL A 97 19.09 2.28 -17.02
N ASN A 98 20.02 1.39 -16.66
CA ASN A 98 20.01 0.59 -15.44
C ASN A 98 20.86 1.19 -14.29
N HIS A 99 21.24 2.46 -14.40
CA HIS A 99 21.93 3.14 -13.30
C HIS A 99 21.06 3.10 -12.04
N GLN A 100 21.67 2.75 -10.90
CA GLN A 100 21.02 2.76 -9.60
C GLN A 100 21.56 3.91 -8.74
N ASN A 101 20.69 4.66 -8.10
CA ASN A 101 21.10 5.68 -7.12
C ASN A 101 21.60 5.02 -5.82
N THR A 102 21.92 5.84 -4.83
CA THR A 102 22.40 5.37 -3.52
C THR A 102 21.43 4.44 -2.79
N ASP A 103 20.14 4.45 -3.12
CA ASP A 103 19.12 3.60 -2.51
C ASP A 103 18.76 2.39 -3.38
N GLY A 104 19.44 2.24 -4.52
CA GLY A 104 19.21 1.15 -5.47
C GLY A 104 18.06 1.40 -6.42
N PHE A 105 17.49 2.60 -6.48
CA PHE A 105 16.40 2.92 -7.41
C PHE A 105 16.94 3.26 -8.80
N THR A 106 16.18 2.88 -9.84
CA THR A 106 16.49 3.13 -11.26
C THR A 106 15.54 4.16 -11.88
N ALA A 107 15.81 4.57 -13.12
CA ALA A 107 14.87 5.39 -13.89
C ALA A 107 13.51 4.69 -14.05
N LEU A 108 13.51 3.35 -14.23
CA LEU A 108 12.28 2.55 -14.29
C LEU A 108 11.46 2.66 -13.01
N TRP A 109 12.09 2.69 -11.83
CA TRP A 109 11.40 2.93 -10.56
C TRP A 109 10.69 4.29 -10.51
N PHE A 110 11.35 5.34 -11.03
CA PHE A 110 10.80 6.71 -11.01
C PHE A 110 9.77 6.96 -12.10
N SER A 111 9.69 6.13 -13.14
CA SER A 111 8.70 6.24 -14.22
C SER A 111 7.28 5.76 -13.81
N MET A 112 7.13 5.02 -12.70
CA MET A 112 5.83 4.50 -12.27
C MET A 112 4.89 5.59 -11.79
N PRO A 113 3.59 5.56 -12.12
CA PRO A 113 2.89 4.55 -12.94
C PRO A 113 2.68 4.97 -14.41
N ASP A 114 3.59 5.71 -15.04
CA ASP A 114 3.44 6.20 -16.41
C ASP A 114 3.81 5.09 -17.43
N TYR A 115 2.80 4.52 -18.10
CA TYR A 115 3.02 3.46 -19.09
C TYR A 115 3.97 3.87 -20.22
N GLY A 116 3.85 5.09 -20.74
CA GLY A 116 4.68 5.54 -21.86
C GLY A 116 6.18 5.63 -21.50
N LYS A 117 6.48 6.11 -20.30
CA LYS A 117 7.85 6.14 -19.78
C LYS A 117 8.39 4.74 -19.48
N VAL A 118 7.54 3.85 -18.92
CA VAL A 118 7.89 2.46 -18.64
C VAL A 118 8.23 1.72 -19.94
N ASP A 119 7.35 1.81 -20.93
CA ASP A 119 7.51 1.16 -22.23
C ASP A 119 8.79 1.62 -22.95
N LEU A 120 9.05 2.94 -22.92
CA LEU A 120 10.28 3.50 -23.46
C LEU A 120 11.52 2.90 -22.78
N LEU A 121 11.56 2.83 -21.46
CA LEU A 121 12.70 2.27 -20.72
C LEU A 121 12.88 0.78 -20.99
N LEU A 122 11.81 0.00 -20.98
CA LEU A 122 11.84 -1.44 -21.23
C LEU A 122 12.32 -1.74 -22.66
N SER A 123 11.85 -0.99 -23.68
CA SER A 123 12.32 -1.13 -25.06
C SER A 123 13.82 -0.82 -25.24
N HIS A 124 14.41 -0.09 -24.29
CA HIS A 124 15.84 0.22 -24.27
C HIS A 124 16.63 -0.59 -23.22
N GLY A 125 16.09 -1.74 -22.79
CA GLY A 125 16.80 -2.70 -21.96
C GLY A 125 16.82 -2.35 -20.47
N ALA A 126 15.80 -1.62 -19.96
CA ALA A 126 15.63 -1.50 -18.53
C ALA A 126 15.34 -2.87 -17.91
N ASP A 127 16.08 -3.19 -16.86
CA ASP A 127 15.92 -4.44 -16.10
C ASP A 127 14.88 -4.26 -14.97
N PRO A 128 13.69 -4.86 -15.08
CA PRO A 128 12.67 -4.76 -14.05
C PRO A 128 12.97 -5.59 -12.80
N GLY A 129 13.99 -6.46 -12.84
CA GLY A 129 14.44 -7.28 -11.72
C GLY A 129 15.38 -6.57 -10.74
N LEU A 130 15.87 -5.38 -11.09
CA LEU A 130 16.75 -4.62 -10.20
C LEU A 130 16.04 -4.24 -8.91
N ARG A 131 16.77 -4.37 -7.78
CA ARG A 131 16.22 -4.19 -6.45
C ARG A 131 16.77 -2.94 -5.77
N SER A 132 15.92 -2.30 -4.98
CA SER A 132 16.36 -1.29 -4.02
C SER A 132 17.25 -1.91 -2.93
N LYS A 133 17.91 -1.08 -2.12
CA LYS A 133 18.66 -1.55 -0.94
C LYS A 133 17.81 -2.34 0.05
N GLU A 134 16.50 -2.05 0.09
CA GLU A 134 15.53 -2.74 0.92
C GLU A 134 15.00 -4.03 0.26
N GLY A 135 15.46 -4.36 -0.96
CA GLY A 135 15.10 -5.59 -1.66
C GLY A 135 13.84 -5.51 -2.52
N PHE A 136 13.20 -4.34 -2.67
CA PHE A 136 12.00 -4.18 -3.50
C PHE A 136 12.32 -4.01 -4.97
N THR A 137 11.51 -4.62 -5.84
CA THR A 137 11.48 -4.37 -7.29
C THR A 137 10.41 -3.35 -7.65
N VAL A 138 10.40 -2.91 -8.91
CA VAL A 138 9.38 -1.99 -9.45
C VAL A 138 7.94 -2.53 -9.33
N LEU A 139 7.75 -3.87 -9.34
CA LEU A 139 6.44 -4.48 -9.15
C LEU A 139 5.85 -4.18 -7.76
N ALA A 140 6.68 -4.24 -6.71
CA ALA A 140 6.23 -3.94 -5.36
C ALA A 140 5.74 -2.48 -5.22
N LYS A 141 6.42 -1.53 -5.89
CA LYS A 141 5.97 -0.14 -5.95
C LYS A 141 4.67 0.00 -6.72
N LEU A 142 4.58 -0.66 -7.89
CA LEU A 142 3.46 -0.53 -8.82
C LEU A 142 2.14 -1.02 -8.21
N ALA A 143 2.19 -2.01 -7.31
CA ALA A 143 1.00 -2.59 -6.66
C ALA A 143 0.16 -1.58 -5.87
N ASN A 144 0.73 -0.44 -5.48
CA ASN A 144 0.01 0.61 -4.77
C ASN A 144 -0.82 1.55 -5.69
N TYR A 145 -0.73 1.38 -7.01
CA TYR A 145 -1.41 2.24 -7.97
C TYR A 145 -2.52 1.47 -8.69
N PRO A 146 -3.75 2.00 -8.72
CA PRO A 146 -4.85 1.38 -9.48
C PRO A 146 -4.64 1.55 -11.00
N GLY A 147 -5.29 0.69 -11.79
CA GLY A 147 -5.28 0.77 -13.26
C GLY A 147 -3.96 0.35 -13.91
N THR A 148 -3.10 -0.37 -13.21
CA THR A 148 -1.72 -0.66 -13.63
C THR A 148 -1.50 -2.03 -14.26
N VAL A 149 -2.54 -2.82 -14.50
CA VAL A 149 -2.45 -4.19 -15.05
C VAL A 149 -1.63 -4.24 -16.34
N LYS A 150 -1.80 -3.25 -17.25
CA LYS A 150 -1.03 -3.18 -18.49
C LYS A 150 0.47 -3.01 -18.23
N ILE A 151 0.84 -2.25 -17.21
CA ILE A 151 2.26 -2.07 -16.83
C ILE A 151 2.80 -3.35 -16.21
N PHE A 152 2.02 -4.01 -15.33
CA PHE A 152 2.39 -5.32 -14.78
C PHE A 152 2.69 -6.32 -15.89
N GLN A 153 1.81 -6.42 -16.91
CA GLN A 153 2.00 -7.32 -18.03
C GLN A 153 3.28 -6.97 -18.79
N SER A 154 3.51 -5.70 -19.13
CA SER A 154 4.72 -5.27 -19.83
C SER A 154 5.99 -5.58 -19.06
N LEU A 155 6.00 -5.37 -17.74
CA LEU A 155 7.15 -5.71 -16.88
C LEU A 155 7.41 -7.23 -16.88
N MET A 156 6.38 -8.05 -16.80
CA MET A 156 6.49 -9.52 -16.83
C MET A 156 6.99 -10.01 -18.18
N ASP A 157 6.52 -9.43 -19.30
CA ASP A 157 6.98 -9.75 -20.65
C ASP A 157 8.48 -9.44 -20.84
N HIS A 158 9.02 -8.54 -20.01
CA HIS A 158 10.46 -8.19 -19.96
C HIS A 158 11.21 -8.88 -18.79
N GLY A 159 10.63 -9.91 -18.19
CA GLY A 159 11.32 -10.77 -17.22
C GLY A 159 11.17 -10.37 -15.75
N ALA A 160 10.23 -9.50 -15.39
CA ALA A 160 9.95 -9.24 -14.00
C ALA A 160 9.41 -10.49 -13.29
N ASP A 161 9.97 -10.82 -12.12
CA ASP A 161 9.53 -11.94 -11.31
C ASP A 161 8.44 -11.48 -10.32
N LEU A 162 7.22 -11.93 -10.58
CA LEU A 162 6.05 -11.58 -9.79
C LEU A 162 6.10 -12.18 -8.36
N LEU A 163 6.67 -13.38 -8.22
CA LEU A 163 6.70 -14.10 -6.95
C LEU A 163 7.76 -13.58 -5.99
N HIS A 164 8.80 -12.94 -6.52
CA HIS A 164 9.91 -12.42 -5.72
C HIS A 164 10.06 -10.90 -5.90
N SER A 165 8.99 -10.15 -5.74
CA SER A 165 8.98 -8.69 -5.97
C SER A 165 9.50 -7.87 -4.79
N GLY A 166 9.66 -8.46 -3.60
CA GLY A 166 10.11 -7.79 -2.39
C GLY A 166 10.66 -8.75 -1.34
N PRO A 167 11.12 -8.23 -0.20
CA PRO A 167 11.68 -9.02 0.90
C PRO A 167 10.63 -9.89 1.61
N ASP A 168 9.37 -9.51 1.51
CA ASP A 168 8.20 -10.24 1.95
C ASP A 168 7.19 -10.31 0.80
N ASN A 169 6.24 -11.22 0.85
CA ASN A 169 5.23 -11.41 -0.20
C ASN A 169 4.19 -10.27 -0.20
N SER A 170 4.66 -9.02 -0.17
CA SER A 170 3.83 -7.84 0.04
C SER A 170 3.01 -7.41 -1.18
N LEU A 171 3.22 -8.03 -2.37
CA LEU A 171 2.58 -7.57 -3.60
C LEU A 171 1.05 -7.64 -3.54
N MET A 172 0.49 -8.78 -3.11
CA MET A 172 -0.95 -8.95 -2.92
C MET A 172 -1.49 -8.04 -1.82
N TYR A 173 -0.74 -7.90 -0.72
CA TYR A 173 -1.08 -7.01 0.39
C TYR A 173 -1.16 -5.55 -0.08
N ASN A 174 -0.14 -5.07 -0.80
CA ASN A 174 -0.11 -3.70 -1.33
C ASN A 174 -1.23 -3.47 -2.36
N ALA A 175 -1.48 -4.44 -3.26
CA ALA A 175 -2.56 -4.35 -4.24
C ALA A 175 -3.95 -4.25 -3.57
N ALA A 176 -4.16 -4.92 -2.44
CA ALA A 176 -5.41 -4.83 -1.69
C ALA A 176 -5.70 -3.42 -1.16
N SER A 177 -4.66 -2.60 -0.90
CA SER A 177 -4.80 -1.21 -0.47
C SER A 177 -5.32 -0.26 -1.57
N SER A 178 -5.07 -0.60 -2.83
CA SER A 178 -5.46 0.23 -3.98
C SER A 178 -6.96 0.16 -4.30
N CYS A 179 -7.69 -0.78 -3.71
CA CYS A 179 -9.08 -1.10 -4.02
C CYS A 179 -9.33 -1.44 -5.50
N ASP A 180 -8.28 -1.76 -6.26
CA ASP A 180 -8.38 -2.16 -7.66
C ASP A 180 -8.60 -3.67 -7.79
N THR A 181 -9.86 -4.08 -7.87
CA THR A 181 -10.23 -5.49 -8.05
C THR A 181 -9.74 -6.07 -9.37
N THR A 182 -9.50 -5.24 -10.40
CA THR A 182 -8.94 -5.68 -11.68
C THR A 182 -7.50 -6.12 -11.51
N LEU A 183 -6.70 -5.32 -10.80
CA LEU A 183 -5.32 -5.65 -10.46
C LEU A 183 -5.24 -6.91 -9.61
N VAL A 184 -6.01 -6.97 -8.51
CA VAL A 184 -6.00 -8.15 -7.62
C VAL A 184 -6.45 -9.40 -8.37
N GLY A 185 -7.49 -9.31 -9.21
CA GLY A 185 -7.92 -10.42 -10.07
C GLY A 185 -6.84 -10.86 -11.07
N PHE A 186 -6.06 -9.93 -11.62
CA PHE A 186 -4.89 -10.24 -12.44
C PHE A 186 -3.82 -11.01 -11.63
N LEU A 187 -3.47 -10.53 -10.43
CA LEU A 187 -2.47 -11.16 -9.56
C LEU A 187 -2.88 -12.58 -9.14
N ILE A 188 -4.16 -12.78 -8.79
CA ILE A 188 -4.70 -14.12 -8.46
C ILE A 188 -4.56 -15.08 -9.65
N ARG A 189 -4.95 -14.65 -10.86
CA ARG A 189 -4.80 -15.46 -12.08
C ARG A 189 -3.34 -15.74 -12.42
N SER A 190 -2.43 -14.89 -12.00
CA SER A 190 -0.97 -15.06 -12.14
C SER A 190 -0.35 -15.94 -11.05
N GLY A 191 -1.16 -16.51 -10.14
CA GLY A 191 -0.74 -17.51 -9.16
C GLY A 191 -0.39 -16.96 -7.77
N LEU A 192 -0.62 -15.66 -7.48
CA LEU A 192 -0.40 -15.13 -6.13
C LEU A 192 -1.52 -15.56 -5.19
N SER A 193 -1.15 -15.85 -3.94
CA SER A 193 -2.10 -16.21 -2.90
C SER A 193 -2.73 -14.97 -2.26
N VAL A 194 -4.06 -15.01 -2.07
CA VAL A 194 -4.79 -13.99 -1.29
C VAL A 194 -4.47 -14.03 0.21
N ASN A 195 -3.72 -15.05 0.65
CA ASN A 195 -3.32 -15.26 2.03
C ASN A 195 -1.83 -14.98 2.29
N ASP A 196 -1.10 -14.47 1.30
CA ASP A 196 0.27 -14.07 1.50
C ASP A 196 0.34 -12.91 2.49
N THR A 197 1.17 -13.09 3.52
CA THR A 197 1.34 -12.11 4.60
C THR A 197 2.61 -11.31 4.41
N ILE A 198 2.59 -10.07 4.87
CA ILE A 198 3.81 -9.28 5.04
C ILE A 198 4.57 -9.73 6.29
N SER A 199 5.80 -9.24 6.46
CA SER A 199 6.72 -9.63 7.55
C SER A 199 6.14 -9.48 8.97
N VAL A 200 5.20 -8.56 9.16
CA VAL A 200 4.47 -8.39 10.43
C VAL A 200 3.27 -9.33 10.59
N GLY A 201 3.06 -10.25 9.64
CA GLY A 201 2.00 -11.25 9.70
C GLY A 201 0.59 -10.73 9.41
N ASP A 202 0.46 -9.58 8.75
CA ASP A 202 -0.84 -9.04 8.35
C ASP A 202 -1.28 -9.59 6.98
N TYR A 203 -2.60 -9.62 6.76
CA TYR A 203 -3.24 -10.23 5.60
C TYR A 203 -3.88 -9.19 4.68
N PRO A 204 -3.95 -9.44 3.36
CA PRO A 204 -4.58 -8.53 2.39
C PRO A 204 -6.03 -8.16 2.76
N VAL A 205 -6.80 -9.10 3.32
CA VAL A 205 -8.20 -8.84 3.73
C VAL A 205 -8.30 -7.80 4.84
N ASN A 206 -7.35 -7.77 5.78
CA ASN A 206 -7.33 -6.76 6.83
C ASN A 206 -7.08 -5.37 6.27
N LEU A 207 -6.15 -5.27 5.30
CA LEU A 207 -5.86 -3.99 4.66
C LEU A 207 -7.05 -3.48 3.84
N ALA A 208 -7.76 -4.36 3.13
CA ALA A 208 -8.99 -4.01 2.43
C ALA A 208 -10.07 -3.46 3.38
N LEU A 209 -10.18 -3.99 4.60
CA LEU A 209 -11.07 -3.48 5.66
C LEU A 209 -10.62 -2.13 6.19
N VAL A 210 -9.32 -1.93 6.43
CA VAL A 210 -8.76 -0.63 6.85
C VAL A 210 -9.13 0.47 5.86
N TYR A 211 -9.09 0.18 4.56
CA TYR A 211 -9.49 1.11 3.50
C TYR A 211 -11.01 1.09 3.21
N ARG A 212 -11.80 0.29 3.97
CA ARG A 212 -13.25 0.16 3.82
C ARG A 212 -13.68 -0.17 2.39
N CYS A 213 -12.91 -0.99 1.72
CA CYS A 213 -13.17 -1.40 0.35
C CYS A 213 -13.93 -2.73 0.29
N PHE A 214 -15.24 -2.69 0.47
CA PHE A 214 -16.08 -3.89 0.39
C PHE A 214 -15.89 -4.72 -0.89
N PRO A 215 -15.81 -4.14 -2.12
CA PRO A 215 -15.55 -4.94 -3.31
C PRO A 215 -14.25 -5.76 -3.23
N MET A 216 -13.22 -5.22 -2.58
CA MET A 216 -11.94 -5.92 -2.36
C MET A 216 -12.08 -7.02 -1.30
N VAL A 217 -12.73 -6.71 -0.17
CA VAL A 217 -13.02 -7.72 0.87
C VAL A 217 -13.77 -8.90 0.25
N LYS A 218 -14.84 -8.61 -0.51
CA LYS A 218 -15.63 -9.63 -1.20
C LYS A 218 -14.76 -10.47 -2.13
N MET A 219 -13.98 -9.85 -2.99
CA MET A 219 -13.10 -10.56 -3.92
C MET A 219 -12.11 -11.47 -3.22
N LEU A 220 -11.44 -10.98 -2.19
CA LEU A 220 -10.45 -11.76 -1.44
C LEU A 220 -11.10 -12.97 -0.77
N VAL A 221 -12.26 -12.78 -0.12
CA VAL A 221 -13.01 -13.86 0.55
C VAL A 221 -13.53 -14.89 -0.47
N ASP A 222 -14.09 -14.46 -1.60
CA ASP A 222 -14.53 -15.34 -2.69
C ASP A 222 -13.39 -16.22 -3.24
N HIS A 223 -12.13 -15.75 -3.14
CA HIS A 223 -10.94 -16.50 -3.56
C HIS A 223 -10.21 -17.19 -2.38
N GLY A 224 -10.89 -17.38 -1.26
CA GLY A 224 -10.39 -18.17 -0.14
C GLY A 224 -9.51 -17.44 0.86
N ALA A 225 -9.67 -16.11 1.00
CA ALA A 225 -9.02 -15.40 2.08
C ALA A 225 -9.49 -15.92 3.44
N LYS A 226 -8.56 -16.11 4.36
CA LYS A 226 -8.85 -16.54 5.71
C LYS A 226 -9.58 -15.44 6.47
N VAL A 227 -10.80 -15.69 6.92
CA VAL A 227 -11.65 -14.71 7.63
C VAL A 227 -11.45 -14.68 9.14
N ASN A 228 -10.76 -15.69 9.70
CA ASN A 228 -10.49 -15.82 11.15
C ASN A 228 -9.01 -15.60 11.50
N VAL A 229 -8.33 -14.73 10.73
CA VAL A 229 -6.94 -14.38 10.96
C VAL A 229 -6.81 -13.20 11.91
N ALA A 230 -5.76 -13.22 12.72
CA ALA A 230 -5.43 -12.12 13.61
C ALA A 230 -3.92 -11.82 13.46
N PRO A 231 -3.51 -10.63 13.05
CA PRO A 231 -2.09 -10.27 12.95
C PRO A 231 -1.38 -10.47 14.29
N MET A 232 -0.24 -11.17 14.28
CA MET A 232 0.47 -11.51 15.51
C MET A 232 1.40 -10.42 16.02
N HIS A 233 1.84 -9.51 15.18
CA HIS A 233 2.94 -8.58 15.51
C HIS A 233 2.77 -7.21 14.85
N LEU A 234 1.97 -6.35 15.45
CA LEU A 234 2.17 -4.91 15.30
C LEU A 234 2.83 -4.41 16.59
N PRO A 235 4.16 -4.13 16.61
CA PRO A 235 4.92 -3.87 17.85
C PRO A 235 4.46 -2.66 18.66
N LEU A 236 3.67 -1.78 18.07
CA LEU A 236 3.23 -0.50 18.66
C LEU A 236 1.70 -0.34 18.72
N ALA A 237 0.91 -1.35 18.35
CA ALA A 237 -0.54 -1.23 18.35
C ALA A 237 -1.17 -2.03 19.51
N PRO A 238 -2.08 -1.41 20.28
CA PRO A 238 -2.95 -2.14 21.22
C PRO A 238 -3.92 -3.10 20.52
N MET A 239 -3.78 -3.27 19.20
CA MET A 239 -4.70 -3.99 18.31
C MET A 239 -4.24 -5.42 17.98
N ASN A 240 -3.36 -6.01 18.78
CA ASN A 240 -2.90 -7.39 18.59
C ASN A 240 -4.07 -8.39 18.79
N GLY A 241 -4.32 -9.21 17.76
CA GLY A 241 -5.35 -10.23 17.81
C GLY A 241 -6.71 -9.80 17.27
N ILE A 242 -6.81 -8.63 16.60
CA ILE A 242 -8.05 -8.18 15.97
C ILE A 242 -8.32 -8.98 14.70
N THR A 243 -9.48 -9.62 14.60
CA THR A 243 -9.92 -10.34 13.41
C THR A 243 -10.55 -9.39 12.37
N PRO A 244 -10.68 -9.84 11.09
CA PRO A 244 -11.43 -9.10 10.07
C PRO A 244 -12.83 -8.68 10.52
N LEU A 245 -13.57 -9.57 11.21
CA LEU A 245 -14.90 -9.27 11.69
C LEU A 245 -14.92 -8.18 12.78
N MET A 246 -13.92 -8.17 13.68
CA MET A 246 -13.75 -7.09 14.66
C MET A 246 -13.46 -5.74 13.99
N TYR A 247 -12.62 -5.74 12.93
CA TYR A 247 -12.36 -4.53 12.16
C TYR A 247 -13.63 -3.96 11.54
N ALA A 248 -14.40 -4.82 10.84
CA ALA A 248 -15.63 -4.40 10.21
C ALA A 248 -16.65 -3.88 11.24
N ALA A 249 -16.78 -4.55 12.37
CA ALA A 249 -17.68 -4.14 13.46
C ALA A 249 -17.29 -2.78 14.06
N ALA A 250 -16.00 -2.55 14.30
CA ALA A 250 -15.51 -1.31 14.93
C ALA A 250 -15.53 -0.10 13.97
N SER A 251 -15.51 -0.33 12.67
CA SER A 251 -15.45 0.72 11.64
C SER A 251 -16.79 1.06 11.01
N ASP A 252 -17.91 0.56 11.52
CA ASP A 252 -19.25 0.71 10.92
C ASP A 252 -19.32 0.24 9.45
N ASP A 253 -18.50 -0.77 9.09
CA ASP A 253 -18.52 -1.36 7.75
C ASP A 253 -19.50 -2.54 7.71
N SER A 254 -20.79 -2.20 7.66
CA SER A 254 -21.86 -3.20 7.70
C SER A 254 -21.82 -4.16 6.52
N LEU A 255 -21.43 -3.71 5.32
CA LEU A 255 -21.35 -4.59 4.15
C LEU A 255 -20.29 -5.67 4.35
N SER A 256 -19.08 -5.28 4.74
CA SER A 256 -18.01 -6.23 5.01
C SER A 256 -18.33 -7.11 6.23
N PHE A 257 -18.95 -6.52 7.27
CA PHE A 257 -19.34 -7.25 8.49
C PHE A 257 -20.27 -8.41 8.19
N PHE A 258 -21.42 -8.16 7.53
CA PHE A 258 -22.37 -9.22 7.21
C PHE A 258 -21.77 -10.24 6.25
N TYR A 259 -21.00 -9.77 5.26
CA TYR A 259 -20.35 -10.67 4.32
C TYR A 259 -19.35 -11.63 5.00
N LEU A 260 -18.52 -11.12 5.92
CA LEU A 260 -17.59 -11.96 6.68
C LEU A 260 -18.31 -12.96 7.58
N LEU A 261 -19.38 -12.52 8.23
CA LEU A 261 -20.19 -13.38 9.12
C LEU A 261 -20.83 -14.53 8.33
N ASP A 262 -21.41 -14.25 7.14
CA ASP A 262 -21.99 -15.24 6.25
C ASP A 262 -20.95 -16.22 5.67
N HIS A 263 -19.66 -15.84 5.66
CA HIS A 263 -18.55 -16.67 5.18
C HIS A 263 -17.72 -17.30 6.29
N GLY A 264 -18.31 -17.45 7.49
CA GLY A 264 -17.73 -18.25 8.57
C GLY A 264 -16.75 -17.52 9.47
N ALA A 265 -16.83 -16.18 9.51
CA ALA A 265 -16.11 -15.45 10.55
C ALA A 265 -16.67 -15.79 11.94
N ASP A 266 -15.79 -16.04 12.90
CA ASP A 266 -16.15 -16.43 14.25
C ASP A 266 -16.73 -15.25 15.04
N PRO A 267 -18.05 -15.28 15.41
CA PRO A 267 -18.69 -14.22 16.17
C PRO A 267 -18.20 -14.14 17.64
N ASN A 268 -17.52 -15.19 18.12
CA ASN A 268 -16.97 -15.28 19.48
C ASN A 268 -15.45 -15.05 19.52
N ALA A 269 -14.82 -14.67 18.41
CA ALA A 269 -13.39 -14.33 18.38
C ALA A 269 -13.06 -13.28 19.45
N ARG A 270 -11.85 -13.37 20.02
CA ARG A 270 -11.37 -12.48 21.10
C ARG A 270 -9.99 -11.90 20.71
N ASP A 271 -9.82 -10.62 20.96
CA ASP A 271 -8.51 -9.98 20.87
C ASP A 271 -7.63 -10.38 22.09
N ARG A 272 -6.38 -9.91 22.13
CA ARG A 272 -5.45 -10.22 23.24
C ARG A 272 -5.86 -9.61 24.58
N ARG A 273 -6.78 -8.67 24.61
CA ARG A 273 -7.35 -8.10 25.84
C ARG A 273 -8.61 -8.84 26.28
N GLY A 274 -9.04 -9.85 25.52
CA GLY A 274 -10.27 -10.59 25.73
C GLY A 274 -11.51 -9.90 25.18
N TYR A 275 -11.38 -8.80 24.43
CA TYR A 275 -12.51 -8.13 23.80
C TYR A 275 -13.10 -8.99 22.70
N THR A 276 -14.41 -9.18 22.71
CA THR A 276 -15.14 -9.94 21.70
C THR A 276 -15.62 -9.08 20.54
N VAL A 277 -16.02 -9.72 19.42
CA VAL A 277 -16.63 -9.00 18.28
C VAL A 277 -17.82 -8.17 18.72
N LEU A 278 -18.64 -8.70 19.65
CA LEU A 278 -19.80 -8.00 20.19
C LEU A 278 -19.43 -6.72 20.94
N MET A 279 -18.29 -6.72 21.67
CA MET A 279 -17.75 -5.52 22.32
C MET A 279 -17.25 -4.50 21.30
N PHE A 280 -16.59 -4.94 20.22
CA PHE A 280 -16.15 -4.07 19.13
C PHE A 280 -17.31 -3.39 18.40
N ALA A 281 -18.41 -4.12 18.16
CA ALA A 281 -19.63 -3.55 17.59
C ALA A 281 -20.24 -2.42 18.46
N GLN A 282 -20.03 -2.46 19.79
CA GLN A 282 -20.49 -1.40 20.69
C GLN A 282 -19.56 -0.18 20.72
N GLN A 283 -18.32 -0.31 20.23
CA GLN A 283 -17.33 0.79 20.17
C GLN A 283 -17.44 1.63 18.91
N ALA A 284 -18.21 1.19 17.91
CA ALA A 284 -18.46 1.89 16.66
C ALA A 284 -18.91 3.35 16.86
N GLU A 285 -18.73 4.21 15.86
CA GLU A 285 -19.13 5.62 15.97
C GLU A 285 -20.66 5.78 16.02
N HIS A 286 -21.35 4.92 15.30
CA HIS A 286 -22.81 4.88 15.26
C HIS A 286 -23.35 3.61 15.91
N GLU A 287 -24.54 3.70 16.47
CA GLU A 287 -25.24 2.53 16.98
C GLU A 287 -25.75 1.68 15.81
N GLU A 288 -25.28 0.43 15.72
CA GLU A 288 -25.66 -0.53 14.69
C GLU A 288 -26.36 -1.77 15.30
N PRO A 289 -27.65 -1.64 15.67
CA PRO A 289 -28.40 -2.74 16.31
C PRO A 289 -28.45 -3.99 15.43
N ALA A 290 -28.41 -3.83 14.09
CA ALA A 290 -28.44 -4.93 13.15
C ALA A 290 -27.20 -5.84 13.27
N MET A 291 -26.01 -5.28 13.47
CA MET A 291 -24.78 -6.05 13.72
C MET A 291 -24.86 -6.82 15.03
N THR A 292 -25.33 -6.15 16.11
CA THR A 292 -25.52 -6.78 17.41
C THR A 292 -26.51 -7.94 17.31
N LYS A 293 -27.66 -7.74 16.65
CA LYS A 293 -28.66 -8.78 16.44
C LYS A 293 -28.08 -9.96 15.67
N ALA A 294 -27.38 -9.71 14.57
CA ALA A 294 -26.77 -10.76 13.77
C ALA A 294 -25.72 -11.55 14.55
N LEU A 295 -24.88 -10.90 15.37
CA LEU A 295 -23.93 -11.60 16.24
C LEU A 295 -24.63 -12.53 17.20
N LEU A 296 -25.70 -12.08 17.85
CA LEU A 296 -26.49 -12.91 18.78
C LEU A 296 -27.15 -14.10 18.06
N GLU A 297 -27.70 -13.89 16.86
CA GLU A 297 -28.29 -14.95 16.01
C GLU A 297 -27.23 -15.98 15.57
N HIS A 298 -25.97 -15.57 15.40
CA HIS A 298 -24.84 -16.46 15.11
C HIS A 298 -24.14 -17.00 16.36
N GLY A 299 -24.75 -16.88 17.54
CA GLY A 299 -24.28 -17.49 18.78
C GLY A 299 -23.18 -16.73 19.49
N ALA A 300 -23.06 -15.42 19.27
CA ALA A 300 -22.19 -14.60 20.10
C ALA A 300 -22.66 -14.60 21.54
N ASN A 301 -21.77 -14.85 22.51
CA ASN A 301 -22.10 -14.87 23.93
C ASN A 301 -22.09 -13.42 24.49
N PRO A 302 -23.25 -12.85 24.85
CA PRO A 302 -23.34 -11.49 25.38
C PRO A 302 -22.78 -11.32 26.80
N ARG A 303 -22.51 -12.44 27.52
CA ARG A 303 -22.02 -12.44 28.90
C ARG A 303 -20.52 -12.50 29.04
N GLU A 304 -19.81 -12.60 27.90
CA GLU A 304 -18.35 -12.62 27.90
C GLU A 304 -17.80 -11.30 28.43
N LYS A 305 -16.72 -11.42 29.21
CA LYS A 305 -15.97 -10.28 29.74
C LYS A 305 -14.56 -10.26 29.20
N ALA A 306 -14.06 -9.09 28.94
CA ALA A 306 -12.65 -8.84 28.70
C ALA A 306 -11.84 -8.99 30.00
N TYR A 307 -10.50 -8.96 29.90
CA TYR A 307 -9.64 -9.13 31.10
C TYR A 307 -9.71 -7.96 32.09
N ASP A 308 -10.25 -6.82 31.69
CA ASP A 308 -10.54 -5.65 32.53
C ASP A 308 -11.98 -5.64 33.04
N GLU A 309 -12.66 -6.80 33.02
CA GLU A 309 -14.07 -7.01 33.43
C GLU A 309 -15.10 -6.25 32.59
N THR A 310 -14.68 -5.59 31.47
CA THR A 310 -15.60 -4.93 30.53
C THR A 310 -16.40 -5.95 29.75
N ASP A 311 -17.70 -5.69 29.56
CA ASP A 311 -18.61 -6.47 28.72
C ASP A 311 -19.33 -5.61 27.68
N ALA A 312 -20.01 -6.25 26.71
CA ALA A 312 -20.70 -5.54 25.63
C ALA A 312 -21.82 -4.62 26.13
N LEU A 313 -22.53 -5.04 27.18
CA LEU A 313 -23.60 -4.23 27.77
C LEU A 313 -23.09 -2.95 28.43
N SER A 314 -22.00 -3.04 29.20
CA SER A 314 -21.38 -1.88 29.83
C SER A 314 -20.88 -0.86 28.81
N ILE A 315 -20.27 -1.32 27.69
CA ILE A 315 -19.87 -0.44 26.60
C ILE A 315 -21.08 0.23 25.95
N ALA A 316 -22.13 -0.53 25.64
CA ALA A 316 -23.35 -0.01 25.03
C ALA A 316 -24.02 1.07 25.92
N VAL A 317 -24.08 0.84 27.23
CA VAL A 317 -24.62 1.81 28.22
C VAL A 317 -23.73 3.06 28.22
N LEU A 318 -22.41 2.92 28.28
CA LEU A 318 -21.47 4.06 28.31
C LEU A 318 -21.56 4.92 27.03
N LYS A 319 -21.81 4.27 25.89
CA LYS A 319 -21.97 4.92 24.58
C LYS A 319 -23.36 5.54 24.37
N GLY A 320 -24.35 5.16 25.18
CA GLY A 320 -25.73 5.58 25.00
C GLY A 320 -26.47 4.83 23.89
N ASN A 321 -26.03 3.63 23.53
CA ASN A 321 -26.59 2.78 22.47
C ASN A 321 -27.91 2.13 22.95
N THR A 322 -29.00 2.87 22.94
CA THR A 322 -30.26 2.50 23.63
C THR A 322 -30.93 1.23 23.06
N GLN A 323 -30.94 1.08 21.73
CA GLN A 323 -31.54 -0.07 21.05
C GLN A 323 -30.73 -1.34 21.34
N THR A 324 -29.40 -1.22 21.27
CA THR A 324 -28.47 -2.33 21.54
C THR A 324 -28.52 -2.75 23.02
N VAL A 325 -28.62 -1.79 23.95
CA VAL A 325 -28.85 -2.10 25.39
C VAL A 325 -30.12 -2.91 25.56
N ALA A 326 -31.20 -2.58 24.86
CA ALA A 326 -32.43 -3.34 24.91
C ALA A 326 -32.27 -4.77 24.37
N LEU A 327 -31.54 -4.93 23.22
CA LEU A 327 -31.24 -6.25 22.68
C LEU A 327 -30.41 -7.09 23.64
N LEU A 328 -29.34 -6.54 24.19
CA LEU A 328 -28.43 -7.25 25.10
C LEU A 328 -29.11 -7.66 26.41
N LYS A 329 -30.04 -6.84 26.95
CA LYS A 329 -30.81 -7.17 28.14
C LYS A 329 -31.83 -8.28 27.91
N ASN A 330 -32.47 -8.32 26.73
CA ASN A 330 -33.48 -9.33 26.40
C ASN A 330 -32.92 -10.76 26.24
N VAL A 331 -31.62 -10.91 25.96
CA VAL A 331 -30.94 -12.21 25.89
C VAL A 331 -30.60 -12.76 27.29
N HIS A 332 -30.84 -11.98 28.35
CA HIS A 332 -30.61 -12.40 29.73
C HIS A 332 -31.82 -13.15 30.36
N HIS A 333 -32.91 -13.33 29.62
CA HIS A 333 -34.07 -14.12 30.01
C HIS A 333 -34.17 -15.38 29.17
#